data_0bffe6c943a42f5421c57c8ca11121d1
#
_entry.id   0bffe6c943a42f5421c57c8ca11121d1
#
_cell.length_a   1.000
_cell.length_b   1.000
_cell.length_c   1.000
_cell.angle_alpha   90.00
_cell.angle_beta   90.00
_cell.angle_gamma   90.00
#
_symmetry.space_group_name_H-M   'P 1'
#
loop_
_entity.id
_entity.type
_entity.pdbx_description
1 polymer ?
#
loop_
_entity_poly.entity_id
_entity_poly.type
_entity_poly.pdbx_seq_one_letter_code
_entity_poly.pdbx_strand_id
1 'polypeptide(L)'
;MGTSEAGGYVDINGNVTGWHNELAFVPVDYNPASPVDEWSGDYGCGVKYFSQDAVIRLAPKAGIELDESLTLAEKLKAVQKVLEEGHEGAKDIFRTIGTYFGYAIANYADFYDISYLQISGRVTSGLGGDLIIEKAKEVLEKEFPELYKQVQFILPDEMDRRVGQAVAAASLPATK
;
A
#
# COMPACT_ATOMS: atom_id res chain seq x y z
N MET A 1 3.96 0.46 1.01
CA MET A 1 3.24 -0.79 1.35
C MET A 1 4.22 -1.96 1.43
N GLY A 2 4.54 -2.41 2.62
CA GLY A 2 5.56 -3.45 2.87
C GLY A 2 5.25 -4.21 4.16
N THR A 3 6.19 -4.23 5.11
CA THR A 3 5.95 -4.79 6.45
C THR A 3 4.87 -3.99 7.18
N SER A 4 4.87 -2.67 6.98
CA SER A 4 3.86 -1.73 7.44
C SER A 4 3.46 -0.79 6.29
N GLU A 5 2.63 0.18 6.59
CA GLU A 5 2.35 1.32 5.74
C GLU A 5 3.06 2.55 6.30
N ALA A 6 3.59 3.38 5.42
CA ALA A 6 4.15 4.68 5.78
C ALA A 6 3.95 5.63 4.61
N GLY A 7 3.83 6.91 4.90
CA GLY A 7 3.72 7.98 3.92
C GLY A 7 4.88 8.96 4.03
N GLY A 8 4.99 9.80 3.02
CA GLY A 8 5.85 10.98 3.00
C GLY A 8 5.26 11.95 2.01
N TYR A 9 5.26 13.22 2.34
CA TYR A 9 4.73 14.27 1.49
C TYR A 9 5.83 15.25 1.09
N VAL A 10 5.91 15.48 -0.22
CA VAL A 10 6.80 16.48 -0.81
C VAL A 10 5.93 17.62 -1.30
N ASP A 11 6.18 18.83 -0.82
CA ASP A 11 5.43 20.01 -1.22
C ASP A 11 5.79 20.48 -2.64
N ILE A 12 5.06 21.48 -3.15
CA ILE A 12 5.27 22.04 -4.49
C ILE A 12 6.68 22.64 -4.69
N ASN A 13 7.40 22.96 -3.61
CA ASN A 13 8.76 23.49 -3.65
C ASN A 13 9.82 22.38 -3.59
N GLY A 14 9.41 21.13 -3.48
CA GLY A 14 10.31 19.97 -3.37
C GLY A 14 10.78 19.68 -1.95
N ASN A 15 10.18 20.28 -0.93
CA ASN A 15 10.56 20.02 0.46
C ASN A 15 9.83 18.78 0.99
N VAL A 16 10.58 17.89 1.62
CA VAL A 16 10.00 16.78 2.38
C VAL A 16 9.44 17.35 3.68
N THR A 17 8.16 17.14 3.90
CA THR A 17 7.50 17.59 5.15
C THR A 17 7.50 16.48 6.19
N GLY A 18 7.67 16.83 7.46
CA GLY A 18 7.49 15.93 8.60
C GLY A 18 6.04 15.82 9.09
N TRP A 19 5.09 16.16 8.24
CA TRP A 19 3.71 16.40 8.59
C TRP A 19 2.85 15.17 8.26
N HIS A 20 2.09 14.67 9.24
CA HIS A 20 1.10 13.60 9.10
C HIS A 20 1.53 12.36 8.27
N ASN A 21 2.70 11.77 8.57
CA ASN A 21 3.27 10.67 7.79
C ASN A 21 2.85 9.27 8.27
N GLU A 22 2.15 9.16 9.41
CA GLU A 22 1.82 7.88 10.04
C GLU A 22 0.51 7.29 9.48
N LEU A 23 0.48 7.03 8.19
CA LEU A 23 -0.68 6.46 7.48
C LEU A 23 -1.07 5.07 8.01
N ALA A 24 -0.14 4.36 8.64
CA ALA A 24 -0.40 3.05 9.26
C ALA A 24 -1.58 3.07 10.25
N PHE A 25 -1.80 4.20 10.94
CA PHE A 25 -2.83 4.36 11.97
C PHE A 25 -4.07 5.09 11.48
N VAL A 26 -4.11 5.52 10.23
CA VAL A 26 -5.30 6.16 9.65
C VAL A 26 -6.43 5.14 9.54
N PRO A 27 -7.66 5.46 9.99
CA PRO A 27 -8.81 4.58 9.83
C PRO A 27 -9.13 4.33 8.36
N VAL A 28 -9.30 3.06 8.00
CA VAL A 28 -9.63 2.60 6.64
C VAL A 28 -10.99 1.87 6.63
N ASP A 29 -11.26 1.11 7.70
CA ASP A 29 -12.49 0.33 7.82
C ASP A 29 -13.12 0.55 9.20
N TYR A 30 -14.34 1.06 9.20
CA TYR A 30 -15.12 1.36 10.41
C TYR A 30 -16.01 0.19 10.86
N ASN A 31 -15.88 -0.99 10.24
CA ASN A 31 -16.61 -2.18 10.66
C ASN A 31 -16.11 -2.64 12.04
N PRO A 32 -17.00 -2.87 13.03
CA PRO A 32 -16.59 -3.41 14.35
C PRO A 32 -15.88 -4.75 14.28
N ALA A 33 -16.02 -5.51 13.21
CA ALA A 33 -15.33 -6.77 12.97
C ALA A 33 -14.02 -6.62 12.18
N SER A 34 -13.57 -5.37 11.92
CA SER A 34 -12.31 -5.12 11.23
C SER A 34 -11.11 -5.60 12.06
N PRO A 35 -9.98 -5.95 11.41
CA PRO A 35 -8.81 -6.44 12.13
C PRO A 35 -8.24 -5.36 13.05
N VAL A 36 -7.77 -5.82 14.21
CA VAL A 36 -7.07 -5.01 15.20
C VAL A 36 -5.58 -4.98 14.87
N ASP A 37 -4.96 -3.84 14.98
CA ASP A 37 -3.50 -3.75 14.99
C ASP A 37 -2.98 -4.08 16.38
N GLU A 38 -2.12 -5.08 16.48
CA GLU A 38 -1.63 -5.62 17.75
C GLU A 38 -0.72 -4.65 18.50
N TRP A 39 -0.16 -3.67 17.79
CA TRP A 39 0.74 -2.69 18.38
C TRP A 39 -0.01 -1.48 18.96
N SER A 40 -0.94 -0.90 18.21
CA SER A 40 -1.70 0.28 18.63
C SER A 40 -2.97 -0.08 19.42
N GLY A 41 -3.53 -1.26 19.16
CA GLY A 41 -4.86 -1.66 19.62
C GLY A 41 -6.00 -1.09 18.79
N ASP A 42 -5.70 -0.37 17.71
CA ASP A 42 -6.70 0.27 16.84
C ASP A 42 -7.34 -0.73 15.87
N TYR A 43 -8.61 -0.51 15.59
CA TYR A 43 -9.40 -1.31 14.65
C TYR A 43 -9.38 -0.67 13.26
N GLY A 44 -9.24 -1.50 12.23
CA GLY A 44 -9.45 -1.07 10.85
C GLY A 44 -8.47 -0.05 10.31
N CYS A 45 -7.27 0.05 10.87
CA CYS A 45 -6.27 1.02 10.47
C CYS A 45 -5.45 0.57 9.25
N GLY A 46 -4.80 1.52 8.58
CA GLY A 46 -4.10 1.35 7.30
C GLY A 46 -3.12 0.19 7.27
N VAL A 47 -2.34 -0.03 8.33
CA VAL A 47 -1.38 -1.15 8.40
C VAL A 47 -2.03 -2.51 8.20
N LYS A 48 -3.28 -2.70 8.61
CA LYS A 48 -4.02 -3.96 8.45
C LYS A 48 -4.60 -4.15 7.04
N TYR A 49 -4.57 -3.11 6.19
CA TYR A 49 -5.12 -3.11 4.83
C TYR A 49 -4.07 -2.95 3.74
N PHE A 50 -2.96 -2.25 4.02
CA PHE A 50 -1.98 -1.85 3.01
C PHE A 50 -0.57 -2.37 3.28
N SER A 51 -0.46 -3.46 4.07
CA SER A 51 0.79 -4.15 4.35
C SER A 51 0.75 -5.62 3.92
N GLN A 52 1.87 -6.31 4.12
CA GLN A 52 1.94 -7.76 3.91
C GLN A 52 0.94 -8.55 4.78
N ASP A 53 0.55 -8.00 5.93
CA ASP A 53 -0.46 -8.60 6.82
C ASP A 53 -1.81 -8.77 6.09
N ALA A 54 -2.23 -7.77 5.33
CA ALA A 54 -3.47 -7.84 4.55
C ALA A 54 -3.45 -9.02 3.56
N VAL A 55 -2.34 -9.19 2.84
CA VAL A 55 -2.18 -10.27 1.86
C VAL A 55 -2.23 -11.63 2.55
N ILE A 56 -1.49 -11.79 3.66
CA ILE A 56 -1.40 -13.05 4.41
C ILE A 56 -2.75 -13.40 5.04
N ARG A 57 -3.42 -12.44 5.65
CA ARG A 57 -4.72 -12.63 6.31
C ARG A 57 -5.84 -12.97 5.32
N LEU A 58 -5.76 -12.49 4.10
CA LEU A 58 -6.73 -12.79 3.05
C LEU A 58 -6.45 -14.12 2.32
N ALA A 59 -5.22 -14.64 2.38
CA ALA A 59 -4.82 -15.85 1.67
C ALA A 59 -5.73 -17.08 1.97
N PRO A 60 -6.05 -17.42 3.23
CA PRO A 60 -6.94 -18.55 3.52
C PRO A 60 -8.36 -18.34 2.95
N LYS A 61 -8.86 -17.11 2.95
CA LYS A 61 -10.17 -16.77 2.36
C LYS A 61 -10.19 -16.92 0.84
N ALA A 62 -9.03 -16.78 0.21
CA ALA A 62 -8.81 -16.97 -1.22
C ALA A 62 -8.47 -18.43 -1.60
N GLY A 63 -8.53 -19.36 -0.65
CA GLY A 63 -8.18 -20.77 -0.86
C GLY A 63 -6.68 -21.03 -1.00
N ILE A 64 -5.84 -20.15 -0.46
CA ILE A 64 -4.38 -20.28 -0.49
C ILE A 64 -3.91 -20.66 0.91
N GLU A 65 -3.41 -21.87 1.05
CA GLU A 65 -2.79 -22.36 2.28
C GLU A 65 -1.33 -21.90 2.36
N LEU A 66 -0.96 -21.37 3.50
CA LEU A 66 0.39 -20.88 3.78
C LEU A 66 1.03 -21.73 4.87
N ASP A 67 2.26 -22.15 4.65
CA ASP A 67 3.04 -22.88 5.65
C ASP A 67 3.32 -21.96 6.84
N GLU A 68 2.90 -22.39 8.02
CA GLU A 68 3.05 -21.63 9.26
C GLU A 68 4.51 -21.41 9.69
N SER A 69 5.43 -22.23 9.21
CA SER A 69 6.87 -22.09 9.46
C SER A 69 7.52 -20.92 8.71
N LEU A 70 6.86 -20.40 7.66
CA LEU A 70 7.36 -19.29 6.86
C LEU A 70 7.28 -17.97 7.61
N THR A 71 8.30 -17.13 7.42
CA THR A 71 8.26 -15.73 7.83
C THR A 71 7.18 -14.96 7.08
N LEU A 72 6.72 -13.82 7.60
CA LEU A 72 5.72 -12.98 6.93
C LEU A 72 6.15 -12.56 5.51
N ALA A 73 7.44 -12.29 5.31
CA ALA A 73 7.97 -11.92 4.00
C ALA A 73 7.93 -13.11 3.00
N GLU A 74 8.19 -14.32 3.48
CA GLU A 74 8.10 -15.54 2.68
C GLU A 74 6.64 -15.90 2.37
N LYS A 75 5.72 -15.74 3.32
CA LYS A 75 4.28 -15.90 3.11
C LYS A 75 3.77 -14.94 2.02
N LEU A 76 4.16 -13.65 2.06
CA LEU A 76 3.84 -12.70 1.00
C LEU A 76 4.37 -13.19 -0.37
N LYS A 77 5.64 -13.61 -0.40
CA LYS A 77 6.26 -14.11 -1.64
C LYS A 77 5.54 -15.35 -2.18
N ALA A 78 5.07 -16.25 -1.30
CA ALA A 78 4.29 -17.43 -1.70
C ALA A 78 2.97 -17.02 -2.37
N VAL A 79 2.24 -16.04 -1.83
CA VAL A 79 1.02 -15.52 -2.45
C VAL A 79 1.31 -14.84 -3.79
N GLN A 80 2.39 -14.05 -3.88
CA GLN A 80 2.79 -13.41 -5.13
C GLN A 80 3.15 -14.45 -6.21
N LYS A 81 3.78 -15.55 -5.83
CA LYS A 81 4.10 -16.63 -6.76
C LYS A 81 2.83 -17.26 -7.36
N VAL A 82 1.83 -17.62 -6.54
CA VAL A 82 0.58 -18.18 -7.06
C VAL A 82 -0.25 -17.15 -7.83
N LEU A 83 -0.09 -15.87 -7.55
CA LEU A 83 -0.64 -14.78 -8.36
C LEU A 83 -0.06 -14.80 -9.77
N GLU A 84 1.27 -14.92 -9.91
CA GLU A 84 1.98 -15.00 -11.20
C GLU A 84 1.58 -16.25 -11.99
N GLU A 85 1.25 -17.35 -11.29
CA GLU A 85 0.72 -18.59 -11.86
C GLU A 85 -0.75 -18.47 -12.30
N GLY A 86 -1.40 -17.31 -12.06
CA GLY A 86 -2.74 -17.00 -12.54
C GLY A 86 -3.88 -17.38 -11.58
N HIS A 87 -3.60 -17.66 -10.31
CA HIS A 87 -4.60 -18.03 -9.31
C HIS A 87 -5.60 -16.90 -9.07
N GLU A 88 -6.90 -17.13 -9.37
CA GLU A 88 -7.95 -16.08 -9.30
C GLU A 88 -8.12 -15.53 -7.87
N GLY A 89 -8.14 -16.39 -6.86
CA GLY A 89 -8.22 -15.93 -5.46
C GLY A 89 -7.05 -15.02 -5.07
N ALA A 90 -5.83 -15.26 -5.60
CA ALA A 90 -4.72 -14.36 -5.39
C ALA A 90 -4.95 -12.99 -6.04
N LYS A 91 -5.50 -12.95 -7.27
CA LYS A 91 -5.89 -11.68 -7.90
C LYS A 91 -6.93 -10.92 -7.09
N ASP A 92 -7.90 -11.64 -6.51
CA ASP A 92 -8.96 -11.04 -5.70
C ASP A 92 -8.42 -10.44 -4.39
N ILE A 93 -7.36 -10.99 -3.81
CA ILE A 93 -6.65 -10.39 -2.68
C ILE A 93 -6.15 -9.00 -3.06
N PHE A 94 -5.38 -8.88 -4.14
CA PHE A 94 -4.79 -7.60 -4.56
C PHE A 94 -5.84 -6.61 -5.05
N ARG A 95 -6.90 -7.07 -5.72
CA ARG A 95 -8.05 -6.23 -6.09
C ARG A 95 -8.79 -5.70 -4.86
N THR A 96 -8.97 -6.53 -3.83
CA THR A 96 -9.57 -6.11 -2.55
C THR A 96 -8.74 -5.02 -1.90
N ILE A 97 -7.43 -5.20 -1.80
CA ILE A 97 -6.51 -4.17 -1.29
C ILE A 97 -6.64 -2.88 -2.13
N GLY A 98 -6.68 -3.00 -3.45
CA GLY A 98 -6.85 -1.87 -4.37
C GLY A 98 -8.18 -1.12 -4.17
N THR A 99 -9.27 -1.84 -3.87
CA THR A 99 -10.56 -1.22 -3.56
C THR A 99 -10.46 -0.34 -2.31
N TYR A 100 -9.96 -0.89 -1.19
CA TYR A 100 -9.74 -0.11 0.03
C TYR A 100 -8.78 1.05 -0.21
N PHE A 101 -7.75 0.84 -1.01
CA PHE A 101 -6.76 1.88 -1.32
C PHE A 101 -7.37 3.04 -2.12
N GLY A 102 -8.27 2.78 -3.06
CA GLY A 102 -8.99 3.83 -3.78
C GLY A 102 -9.78 4.75 -2.84
N TYR A 103 -10.50 4.20 -1.88
CA TYR A 103 -11.21 4.99 -0.86
C TYR A 103 -10.24 5.68 0.11
N ALA A 104 -9.13 5.03 0.49
CA ALA A 104 -8.13 5.64 1.35
C ALA A 104 -7.46 6.86 0.69
N ILE A 105 -7.17 6.81 -0.61
CA ILE A 105 -6.64 7.96 -1.37
C ILE A 105 -7.60 9.14 -1.30
N ALA A 106 -8.91 8.91 -1.42
CA ALA A 106 -9.90 9.97 -1.29
C ALA A 106 -9.88 10.59 0.11
N ASN A 107 -9.77 9.77 1.17
CA ASN A 107 -9.61 10.25 2.53
C ASN A 107 -8.28 11.02 2.73
N TYR A 108 -7.18 10.54 2.14
CA TYR A 108 -5.89 11.22 2.23
C TYR A 108 -5.91 12.58 1.50
N ALA A 109 -6.66 12.72 0.41
CA ALA A 109 -6.78 13.95 -0.34
C ALA A 109 -7.48 15.08 0.44
N ASP A 110 -8.18 14.78 1.53
CA ASP A 110 -8.70 15.80 2.44
C ASP A 110 -7.60 16.49 3.27
N PHE A 111 -6.42 15.87 3.35
CA PHE A 111 -5.29 16.35 4.15
C PHE A 111 -4.06 16.72 3.30
N TYR A 112 -3.92 16.14 2.12
CA TYR A 112 -2.78 16.34 1.23
C TYR A 112 -3.24 16.83 -0.13
N ASP A 113 -2.58 17.83 -0.68
CA ASP A 113 -2.77 18.24 -2.09
C ASP A 113 -1.99 17.28 -2.99
N ILE A 114 -2.66 16.21 -3.42
CA ILE A 114 -2.03 15.10 -4.13
C ILE A 114 -2.11 15.32 -5.63
N SER A 115 -0.99 15.64 -6.27
CA SER A 115 -0.86 15.63 -7.73
C SER A 115 -0.21 14.34 -8.24
N TYR A 116 0.77 13.83 -7.50
CA TYR A 116 1.50 12.59 -7.82
C TYR A 116 1.46 11.65 -6.61
N LEU A 117 1.05 10.42 -6.82
CA LEU A 117 1.05 9.38 -5.80
C LEU A 117 2.02 8.27 -6.21
N GLN A 118 3.20 8.28 -5.62
CA GLN A 118 4.18 7.22 -5.77
C GLN A 118 3.92 6.11 -4.76
N ILE A 119 3.77 4.89 -5.25
CA ILE A 119 3.49 3.72 -4.42
C ILE A 119 4.66 2.76 -4.54
N SER A 120 5.22 2.36 -3.38
CA SER A 120 6.36 1.45 -3.34
C SER A 120 6.25 0.45 -2.20
N GLY A 121 7.09 -0.58 -2.26
CA GLY A 121 7.18 -1.63 -1.25
C GLY A 121 6.94 -3.03 -1.84
N ARG A 122 7.14 -4.05 -1.01
CA ARG A 122 7.07 -5.45 -1.49
C ARG A 122 5.66 -5.89 -1.87
N VAL A 123 4.63 -5.33 -1.25
CA VAL A 123 3.23 -5.66 -1.57
C VAL A 123 2.86 -5.18 -2.98
N THR A 124 3.44 -4.06 -3.40
CA THR A 124 3.18 -3.45 -4.70
C THR A 124 4.21 -3.83 -5.77
N SER A 125 4.95 -4.92 -5.57
CA SER A 125 5.90 -5.43 -6.57
C SER A 125 5.20 -6.33 -7.58
N GLY A 126 5.56 -6.17 -8.88
CA GLY A 126 5.03 -6.98 -9.97
C GLY A 126 3.52 -6.88 -10.14
N LEU A 127 2.90 -7.94 -10.63
CA LEU A 127 1.47 -8.00 -10.95
C LEU A 127 0.54 -7.57 -9.80
N GLY A 128 0.95 -7.82 -8.54
CA GLY A 128 0.18 -7.38 -7.37
C GLY A 128 0.01 -5.87 -7.29
N GLY A 129 1.08 -5.12 -7.59
CA GLY A 129 1.04 -3.66 -7.64
C GLY A 129 0.15 -3.14 -8.75
N ASP A 130 0.22 -3.75 -9.93
CA ASP A 130 -0.60 -3.38 -11.08
C ASP A 130 -2.09 -3.55 -10.76
N LEU A 131 -2.49 -4.69 -10.17
CA LEU A 131 -3.88 -4.95 -9.77
C LEU A 131 -4.39 -4.00 -8.70
N ILE A 132 -3.54 -3.64 -7.71
CA ILE A 132 -3.89 -2.67 -6.69
C ILE A 132 -4.18 -1.31 -7.32
N ILE A 133 -3.30 -0.84 -8.21
CA ILE A 133 -3.46 0.47 -8.86
C ILE A 133 -4.64 0.48 -9.83
N GLU A 134 -4.79 -0.56 -10.64
CA GLU A 134 -5.92 -0.70 -11.55
C GLU A 134 -7.23 -0.54 -10.78
N LYS A 135 -7.37 -1.29 -9.68
CA LYS A 135 -8.59 -1.27 -8.88
C LYS A 135 -8.80 0.04 -8.11
N ALA A 136 -7.73 0.63 -7.59
CA ALA A 136 -7.81 1.95 -6.95
C ALA A 136 -8.25 3.03 -7.94
N LYS A 137 -7.74 3.00 -9.18
CA LYS A 137 -8.18 3.90 -10.26
C LYS A 137 -9.64 3.71 -10.61
N GLU A 138 -10.13 2.47 -10.71
CA GLU A 138 -11.57 2.21 -10.96
C GLU A 138 -12.45 2.84 -9.87
N VAL A 139 -12.07 2.70 -8.60
CA VAL A 139 -12.80 3.32 -7.48
C VAL A 139 -12.80 4.83 -7.61
N LEU A 140 -11.63 5.45 -7.85
CA LEU A 140 -11.53 6.89 -8.00
C LEU A 140 -12.31 7.41 -9.20
N GLU A 141 -12.21 6.75 -10.35
CA GLU A 141 -12.91 7.15 -11.56
C GLU A 141 -14.43 7.15 -11.36
N LYS A 142 -14.94 6.13 -10.67
CA LYS A 142 -16.37 5.94 -10.45
C LYS A 142 -16.94 6.82 -9.33
N GLU A 143 -16.25 6.88 -8.20
CA GLU A 143 -16.78 7.49 -6.97
C GLU A 143 -16.22 8.91 -6.73
N PHE A 144 -15.02 9.22 -7.23
CA PHE A 144 -14.31 10.48 -7.02
C PHE A 144 -13.69 11.03 -8.31
N PRO A 145 -14.49 11.30 -9.36
CA PRO A 145 -13.99 11.59 -10.71
C PRO A 145 -13.11 12.83 -10.81
N GLU A 146 -13.29 13.83 -9.94
CA GLU A 146 -12.43 15.02 -9.95
C GLU A 146 -11.04 14.70 -9.38
N LEU A 147 -10.98 13.91 -8.33
CA LEU A 147 -9.71 13.44 -7.76
C LEU A 147 -8.98 12.50 -8.74
N TYR A 148 -9.71 11.64 -9.44
CA TYR A 148 -9.14 10.78 -10.49
C TYR A 148 -8.41 11.56 -11.59
N LYS A 149 -8.97 12.71 -12.00
CA LYS A 149 -8.33 13.58 -13.00
C LYS A 149 -7.09 14.29 -12.47
N GLN A 150 -7.03 14.54 -11.16
CA GLN A 150 -5.93 15.26 -10.51
C GLN A 150 -4.73 14.36 -10.23
N VAL A 151 -4.96 13.13 -9.74
CA VAL A 151 -3.90 12.27 -9.20
C VAL A 151 -3.24 11.43 -10.30
N GLN A 152 -1.93 11.54 -10.41
CA GLN A 152 -1.10 10.69 -11.25
C GLN A 152 -0.42 9.60 -10.42
N PHE A 153 -0.66 8.34 -10.79
CA PHE A 153 -0.06 7.19 -10.11
C PHE A 153 1.31 6.85 -10.68
N ILE A 154 2.28 6.63 -9.80
CA ILE A 154 3.64 6.23 -10.15
C ILE A 154 3.98 4.92 -9.43
N LEU A 155 4.29 3.88 -10.19
CA LEU A 155 4.93 2.66 -9.69
C LEU A 155 6.40 2.69 -10.12
N PRO A 156 7.33 2.96 -9.20
CA PRO A 156 8.75 2.91 -9.53
C PRO A 156 9.16 1.46 -9.79
N ASP A 157 10.01 1.26 -10.76
CA ASP A 157 10.63 -0.03 -11.01
C ASP A 157 11.64 -0.40 -9.90
N GLU A 158 12.26 -1.58 -10.00
CA GLU A 158 13.21 -2.01 -8.96
C GLU A 158 14.49 -1.17 -8.96
N MET A 159 14.92 -0.70 -10.11
CA MET A 159 16.09 0.17 -10.24
C MET A 159 15.82 1.53 -9.60
N ASP A 160 14.68 2.14 -9.91
CA ASP A 160 14.24 3.41 -9.34
C ASP A 160 14.17 3.37 -7.82
N ARG A 161 13.64 2.26 -7.27
CA ARG A 161 13.57 2.06 -5.81
C ARG A 161 14.95 1.98 -5.17
N ARG A 162 15.90 1.27 -5.79
CA ARG A 162 17.27 1.14 -5.28
C ARG A 162 18.01 2.47 -5.36
N VAL A 163 17.90 3.17 -6.49
CA VAL A 163 18.51 4.48 -6.68
C VAL A 163 17.93 5.50 -5.71
N GLY A 164 16.60 5.55 -5.56
CA GLY A 164 15.93 6.45 -4.61
C GLY A 164 16.39 6.26 -3.17
N GLN A 165 16.55 5.01 -2.71
CA GLN A 165 17.09 4.73 -1.38
C GLN A 165 18.55 5.18 -1.23
N ALA A 166 19.38 4.97 -2.25
CA ALA A 166 20.78 5.39 -2.23
C ALA A 166 20.91 6.92 -2.21
N VAL A 167 20.09 7.62 -3.01
CA VAL A 167 20.04 9.10 -3.03
C VAL A 167 19.55 9.63 -1.69
N ALA A 168 18.50 9.06 -1.11
CA ALA A 168 17.99 9.46 0.20
C ALA A 168 19.06 9.29 1.29
N ALA A 169 19.78 8.16 1.29
CA ALA A 169 20.88 7.92 2.23
C ALA A 169 22.05 8.91 2.05
N ALA A 170 22.39 9.23 0.80
CA ALA A 170 23.46 10.17 0.48
C ALA A 170 23.11 11.64 0.81
N SER A 171 21.79 11.97 0.87
CA SER A 171 21.32 13.31 1.20
C SER A 171 21.22 13.60 2.71
N LEU A 172 21.43 12.58 3.56
CA LEU A 172 21.44 12.78 5.00
C LEU A 172 22.59 13.71 5.42
N PRO A 173 22.36 14.61 6.40
CA PRO A 173 23.42 15.46 6.92
C PRO A 173 24.58 14.61 7.45
N ALA A 174 25.82 15.05 7.17
CA ALA A 174 26.99 14.41 7.74
C ALA A 174 26.88 14.43 9.28
N THR A 175 27.03 13.29 9.91
CA THR A 175 27.15 13.22 11.37
C THR A 175 28.42 13.95 11.78
N LYS A 176 28.28 14.93 12.68
CA LYS A 176 29.39 15.64 13.28
C LYS A 176 30.13 14.72 14.24
#